data_74b182bbe89601ddbf25e45ce0d0402d
#
_entry.id   74b182bbe89601ddbf25e45ce0d0402d
#
_cell.length_a   1.000
_cell.length_b   1.000
_cell.length_c   1.000
_cell.angle_alpha   90.00
_cell.angle_beta   90.00
_cell.angle_gamma   90.00
#
_symmetry.space_group_name_H-M   'P 1'
#
loop_
_entity.id
_entity.type
_entity.pdbx_description
1 polymer ?
#
loop_
_entity_poly.entity_id
_entity_poly.type
_entity_poly.pdbx_seq_one_letter_code
_entity_poly.pdbx_strand_id
1 'polypeptide(L)'
;MNVQDRIKKSHIAIMQHKIFCSYGGILACGKVKVNDDVPTAATNGWDVIYNPSFVDQYMKSDPELRFLVLHEAVHKAYRHLSVWQALHEEDAQLANIAADHFVNLSLVDMDAGEGFIKMPSVGIQPDTKYRGWSVKQIFEDLKQEQEAGGGNGNGDGDGEQGFDEHDWQNATTGDPATEKERANEIQRAIRQGEIVRRKMAGKGAGDADGVFGDLLQPKIDWKKVLREFITETCAGRDESSWRKPNRRFLSYDVYMPSMVGTTMTELVIGFDTSGSCFGGDEMTAFVSNIKTIIEDVNPTKVHVIYWDTEVAGHQVFEHGQFAVADMKPKGGGGTDGAVLFE
;
A
#
# COMPACT_ATOMS: atom_id res chain seq x y z
N MET A 1 -30.43 17.10 14.77
CA MET A 1 -29.04 17.36 14.38
C MET A 1 -29.00 17.21 12.89
N ASN A 2 -28.40 18.14 12.15
CA ASN A 2 -28.36 18.03 10.69
C ASN A 2 -27.37 16.92 10.27
N VAL A 3 -27.46 16.45 9.02
CA VAL A 3 -26.64 15.34 8.51
C VAL A 3 -25.15 15.68 8.55
N GLN A 4 -24.78 16.90 8.24
CA GLN A 4 -23.39 17.35 8.28
C GLN A 4 -22.78 17.23 9.70
N ASP A 5 -23.55 17.57 10.72
CA ASP A 5 -23.09 17.43 12.11
C ASP A 5 -23.03 15.97 12.55
N ARG A 6 -23.95 15.12 12.05
CA ARG A 6 -23.90 13.66 12.29
C ARG A 6 -22.63 13.04 11.68
N ILE A 7 -22.28 13.44 10.46
CA ILE A 7 -21.05 12.97 9.78
C ILE A 7 -19.80 13.44 10.56
N LYS A 8 -19.74 14.71 10.98
CA LYS A 8 -18.61 15.22 11.80
C LYS A 8 -18.49 14.44 13.12
N LYS A 9 -19.62 14.15 13.78
CA LYS A 9 -19.63 13.34 15.00
C LYS A 9 -19.08 11.92 14.73
N SER A 10 -19.46 11.32 13.60
CA SER A 10 -18.94 10.02 13.18
C SER A 10 -17.43 10.05 12.94
N HIS A 11 -16.90 11.08 12.27
CA HIS A 11 -15.46 11.27 12.10
C HIS A 11 -14.73 11.34 13.45
N ILE A 12 -15.23 12.14 14.39
CA ILE A 12 -14.64 12.27 15.73
C ILE A 12 -14.64 10.91 16.44
N ALA A 13 -15.76 10.19 16.41
CA ALA A 13 -15.87 8.88 17.04
C ALA A 13 -14.89 7.87 16.43
N ILE A 14 -14.74 7.85 15.11
CA ILE A 14 -13.79 7.00 14.41
C ILE A 14 -12.36 7.32 14.82
N MET A 15 -11.98 8.61 14.87
CA MET A 15 -10.65 9.04 15.29
C MET A 15 -10.30 8.69 16.74
N GLN A 16 -11.31 8.50 17.58
CA GLN A 16 -11.15 8.13 19.00
C GLN A 16 -11.18 6.62 19.24
N HIS A 17 -11.52 5.82 18.23
CA HIS A 17 -11.65 4.38 18.38
C HIS A 17 -10.29 3.67 18.27
N LYS A 18 -10.04 2.66 19.11
CA LYS A 18 -8.74 1.96 19.22
C LYS A 18 -8.24 1.30 17.92
N ILE A 19 -9.16 0.88 17.04
CA ILE A 19 -8.85 0.23 15.74
C ILE A 19 -9.04 1.22 14.61
N PHE A 20 -10.23 1.81 14.51
CA PHE A 20 -10.62 2.64 13.36
C PHE A 20 -9.95 4.03 13.34
N CYS A 21 -9.23 4.45 14.39
CA CYS A 21 -8.42 5.67 14.37
C CYS A 21 -7.36 5.67 13.27
N SER A 22 -6.98 4.50 12.75
CA SER A 22 -6.09 4.35 11.60
C SER A 22 -6.63 5.04 10.32
N TYR A 23 -7.95 5.19 10.20
CA TYR A 23 -8.60 5.89 9.08
C TYR A 23 -8.62 7.42 9.25
N GLY A 24 -8.23 7.95 10.41
CA GLY A 24 -8.34 9.39 10.72
C GLY A 24 -7.65 10.28 9.68
N GLY A 25 -6.47 9.91 9.19
CA GLY A 25 -5.77 10.61 8.12
C GLY A 25 -6.52 10.55 6.78
N ILE A 26 -7.10 9.38 6.45
CA ILE A 26 -7.87 9.18 5.21
C ILE A 26 -9.15 10.01 5.21
N LEU A 27 -9.83 10.12 6.35
CA LEU A 27 -11.01 10.97 6.49
C LEU A 27 -10.69 12.46 6.29
N ALA A 28 -9.46 12.87 6.56
CA ALA A 28 -9.00 14.25 6.35
C ALA A 28 -8.56 14.53 4.89
N CYS A 29 -8.31 13.51 4.06
CA CYS A 29 -7.97 13.69 2.66
C CYS A 29 -9.23 14.11 1.86
N GLY A 30 -9.08 15.10 0.97
CA GLY A 30 -10.16 15.62 0.14
C GLY A 30 -11.22 16.39 0.92
N LYS A 31 -12.36 16.65 0.28
CA LYS A 31 -13.48 17.41 0.82
C LYS A 31 -14.68 16.50 1.08
N VAL A 32 -15.38 16.78 2.16
CA VAL A 32 -16.67 16.15 2.47
C VAL A 32 -17.78 17.14 2.12
N LYS A 33 -18.69 16.72 1.26
CA LYS A 33 -19.87 17.49 0.82
C LYS A 33 -21.13 16.78 1.27
N VAL A 34 -22.17 17.55 1.56
CA VAL A 34 -23.50 17.04 1.87
C VAL A 34 -24.47 17.78 0.96
N ASN A 35 -24.95 17.11 -0.07
CA ASN A 35 -25.88 17.64 -1.07
C ASN A 35 -26.60 16.49 -1.79
N ASP A 36 -27.54 16.83 -2.66
CA ASP A 36 -28.36 15.88 -3.39
C ASP A 36 -27.79 15.53 -4.78
N ASP A 37 -26.49 15.82 -5.05
CA ASP A 37 -25.86 15.55 -6.35
C ASP A 37 -25.71 14.04 -6.65
N VAL A 38 -25.79 13.21 -5.61
CA VAL A 38 -25.71 11.74 -5.72
C VAL A 38 -26.92 11.10 -5.05
N PRO A 39 -27.36 9.91 -5.49
CA PRO A 39 -28.55 9.26 -4.89
C PRO A 39 -28.29 8.74 -3.48
N THR A 40 -27.06 8.35 -3.14
CA THR A 40 -26.70 7.70 -1.87
C THR A 40 -25.50 8.41 -1.19
N ALA A 41 -24.36 7.78 -1.19
CA ALA A 41 -23.07 8.39 -0.93
C ALA A 41 -22.19 8.08 -2.15
N ALA A 42 -21.14 8.87 -2.37
CA ALA A 42 -20.22 8.61 -3.46
C ALA A 42 -18.83 9.18 -3.14
N THR A 43 -17.79 8.46 -3.53
CA THR A 43 -16.44 8.99 -3.59
C THR A 43 -15.89 8.97 -5.01
N ASN A 44 -15.09 9.96 -5.34
CA ASN A 44 -14.24 9.95 -6.54
C ASN A 44 -12.80 9.49 -6.23
N GLY A 45 -12.60 8.82 -5.09
CA GLY A 45 -11.27 8.44 -4.60
C GLY A 45 -10.54 9.55 -3.83
N TRP A 46 -11.07 10.77 -3.82
CA TRP A 46 -10.51 11.92 -3.09
C TRP A 46 -11.56 12.66 -2.26
N ASP A 47 -12.57 13.23 -2.90
CA ASP A 47 -13.72 13.86 -2.25
C ASP A 47 -14.80 12.82 -1.95
N VAL A 48 -15.65 13.11 -0.97
CA VAL A 48 -16.80 12.28 -0.62
C VAL A 48 -18.04 13.16 -0.57
N ILE A 49 -19.13 12.68 -1.18
CA ILE A 49 -20.42 13.34 -1.18
C ILE A 49 -21.43 12.42 -0.49
N TYR A 50 -22.24 12.97 0.42
CA TYR A 50 -23.32 12.25 1.10
C TYR A 50 -24.64 12.89 0.78
N ASN A 51 -25.61 12.10 0.29
CA ASN A 51 -26.97 12.55 0.12
C ASN A 51 -27.68 12.64 1.49
N PRO A 52 -28.17 13.82 1.90
CA PRO A 52 -28.80 13.98 3.20
C PRO A 52 -30.09 13.17 3.33
N SER A 53 -30.90 13.05 2.29
CA SER A 53 -32.13 12.27 2.29
C SER A 53 -31.86 10.78 2.47
N PHE A 54 -30.83 10.25 1.81
CA PHE A 54 -30.39 8.87 1.98
C PHE A 54 -29.91 8.61 3.42
N VAL A 55 -29.05 9.48 3.95
CA VAL A 55 -28.52 9.34 5.31
C VAL A 55 -29.66 9.38 6.35
N ASP A 56 -30.64 10.28 6.19
CA ASP A 56 -31.77 10.38 7.10
C ASP A 56 -32.75 9.20 6.98
N GLN A 57 -32.88 8.64 5.77
CA GLN A 57 -33.79 7.52 5.52
C GLN A 57 -33.21 6.18 5.99
N TYR A 58 -31.92 5.91 5.75
CA TYR A 58 -31.33 4.58 5.92
C TYR A 58 -30.34 4.49 7.08
N MET A 59 -29.61 5.56 7.45
CA MET A 59 -28.66 5.55 8.56
C MET A 59 -29.34 5.90 9.88
N LYS A 60 -30.13 4.96 10.41
CA LYS A 60 -30.99 5.20 11.60
C LYS A 60 -30.21 5.33 12.91
N SER A 61 -29.00 4.78 12.96
CA SER A 61 -28.14 4.80 14.14
C SER A 61 -26.76 5.36 13.86
N ASP A 62 -26.07 5.82 14.91
CA ASP A 62 -24.69 6.29 14.80
C ASP A 62 -23.74 5.17 14.31
N PRO A 63 -23.86 3.88 14.72
CA PRO A 63 -23.09 2.77 14.15
C PRO A 63 -23.27 2.57 12.64
N GLU A 64 -24.50 2.69 12.12
CA GLU A 64 -24.78 2.59 10.68
C GLU A 64 -24.14 3.74 9.90
N LEU A 65 -24.21 4.96 10.43
CA LEU A 65 -23.57 6.10 9.80
C LEU A 65 -22.03 5.98 9.86
N ARG A 66 -21.47 5.45 10.96
CA ARG A 66 -20.02 5.19 11.02
C ARG A 66 -19.59 4.13 10.02
N PHE A 67 -20.42 3.11 9.78
CA PHE A 67 -20.17 2.13 8.73
C PHE A 67 -20.08 2.80 7.37
N LEU A 68 -21.08 3.61 6.97
CA LEU A 68 -21.08 4.32 5.70
C LEU A 68 -19.83 5.22 5.54
N VAL A 69 -19.48 5.99 6.58
CA VAL A 69 -18.30 6.87 6.56
C VAL A 69 -17.01 6.07 6.37
N LEU A 70 -16.88 4.93 7.03
CA LEU A 70 -15.72 4.06 6.89
C LEU A 70 -15.69 3.34 5.54
N HIS A 71 -16.85 2.99 4.97
CA HIS A 71 -16.98 2.40 3.65
C HIS A 71 -16.30 3.28 2.61
N GLU A 72 -16.68 4.56 2.53
CA GLU A 72 -16.05 5.54 1.65
C GLU A 72 -14.54 5.69 1.93
N ALA A 73 -14.16 5.68 3.20
CA ALA A 73 -12.76 5.78 3.60
C ALA A 73 -11.92 4.58 3.16
N VAL A 74 -12.49 3.36 3.16
CA VAL A 74 -11.83 2.16 2.65
C VAL A 74 -11.62 2.25 1.15
N HIS A 75 -12.63 2.67 0.37
CA HIS A 75 -12.48 2.88 -1.08
C HIS A 75 -11.34 3.86 -1.38
N LYS A 76 -11.22 4.95 -0.63
CA LYS A 76 -10.10 5.91 -0.74
C LYS A 76 -8.76 5.29 -0.37
N ALA A 77 -8.68 4.58 0.76
CA ALA A 77 -7.44 3.98 1.25
C ALA A 77 -6.87 2.97 0.26
N TYR A 78 -7.71 2.11 -0.29
CA TYR A 78 -7.33 1.09 -1.27
C TYR A 78 -7.26 1.64 -2.70
N ARG A 79 -7.69 2.90 -2.90
CA ARG A 79 -7.69 3.58 -4.20
C ARG A 79 -8.46 2.77 -5.26
N HIS A 80 -9.59 2.19 -4.88
CA HIS A 80 -10.34 1.26 -5.72
C HIS A 80 -10.64 1.85 -7.11
N LEU A 81 -11.08 3.11 -7.18
CA LEU A 81 -11.44 3.77 -8.42
C LEU A 81 -10.27 3.94 -9.41
N SER A 82 -9.05 4.06 -8.93
CA SER A 82 -7.87 4.16 -9.80
C SER A 82 -7.20 2.82 -10.06
N VAL A 83 -7.20 1.91 -9.08
CA VAL A 83 -6.54 0.59 -9.21
C VAL A 83 -7.37 -0.35 -10.09
N TRP A 84 -8.69 -0.29 -10.00
CA TRP A 84 -9.60 -1.22 -10.67
C TRP A 84 -10.35 -0.60 -11.85
N GLN A 85 -9.84 0.49 -12.41
CA GLN A 85 -10.46 1.15 -13.56
C GLN A 85 -10.66 0.19 -14.75
N ALA A 86 -9.72 -0.71 -15.00
CA ALA A 86 -9.85 -1.71 -16.07
C ALA A 86 -11.01 -2.68 -15.86
N LEU A 87 -11.33 -3.05 -14.61
CA LEU A 87 -12.51 -3.88 -14.31
C LEU A 87 -13.81 -3.09 -14.52
N HIS A 88 -13.79 -1.81 -14.16
CA HIS A 88 -14.94 -0.93 -14.38
C HIS A 88 -15.19 -0.68 -15.86
N GLU A 89 -14.15 -0.55 -16.69
CA GLU A 89 -14.28 -0.44 -18.16
C GLU A 89 -14.82 -1.74 -18.77
N GLU A 90 -14.57 -2.90 -18.16
CA GLU A 90 -15.10 -4.20 -18.60
C GLU A 90 -16.58 -4.37 -18.21
N ASP A 91 -16.90 -4.19 -16.92
CA ASP A 91 -18.26 -4.22 -16.38
C ASP A 91 -18.35 -3.33 -15.14
N ALA A 92 -18.94 -2.15 -15.29
CA ALA A 92 -19.02 -1.13 -14.25
C ALA A 92 -19.82 -1.60 -13.03
N GLN A 93 -20.93 -2.28 -13.25
CA GLN A 93 -21.82 -2.74 -12.18
C GLN A 93 -21.13 -3.86 -11.38
N LEU A 94 -20.54 -4.82 -12.09
CA LEU A 94 -19.86 -5.94 -11.44
C LEU A 94 -18.63 -5.49 -10.68
N ALA A 95 -17.89 -4.50 -11.18
CA ALA A 95 -16.73 -3.93 -10.51
C ALA A 95 -17.10 -3.23 -9.18
N ASN A 96 -18.22 -2.49 -9.16
CA ASN A 96 -18.76 -1.89 -7.94
C ASN A 96 -19.16 -2.97 -6.93
N ILE A 97 -19.93 -3.96 -7.36
CA ILE A 97 -20.35 -5.08 -6.49
C ILE A 97 -19.16 -5.79 -5.89
N ALA A 98 -18.14 -6.08 -6.68
CA ALA A 98 -16.92 -6.75 -6.20
C ALA A 98 -16.13 -5.91 -5.18
N ALA A 99 -16.03 -4.59 -5.43
CA ALA A 99 -15.37 -3.67 -4.51
C ALA A 99 -16.14 -3.54 -3.19
N ASP A 100 -17.47 -3.49 -3.24
CA ASP A 100 -18.32 -3.41 -2.05
C ASP A 100 -18.29 -4.67 -1.21
N HIS A 101 -18.26 -5.86 -1.81
CA HIS A 101 -18.07 -7.10 -1.06
C HIS A 101 -16.75 -7.08 -0.29
N PHE A 102 -15.66 -6.64 -0.93
CA PHE A 102 -14.36 -6.52 -0.28
C PHE A 102 -14.40 -5.52 0.89
N VAL A 103 -14.97 -4.34 0.67
CA VAL A 103 -15.04 -3.27 1.67
C VAL A 103 -15.91 -3.68 2.85
N ASN A 104 -17.13 -4.15 2.58
CA ASN A 104 -18.10 -4.49 3.60
C ASN A 104 -17.61 -5.65 4.48
N LEU A 105 -17.02 -6.69 3.87
CA LEU A 105 -16.45 -7.81 4.60
C LEU A 105 -15.25 -7.37 5.46
N SER A 106 -14.37 -6.54 4.92
CA SER A 106 -13.22 -6.01 5.66
C SER A 106 -13.66 -5.20 6.89
N LEU A 107 -14.69 -4.37 6.77
CA LEU A 107 -15.22 -3.57 7.89
C LEU A 107 -15.86 -4.45 8.96
N VAL A 108 -16.68 -5.43 8.56
CA VAL A 108 -17.33 -6.36 9.50
C VAL A 108 -16.28 -7.18 10.26
N ASP A 109 -15.26 -7.69 9.56
CA ASP A 109 -14.18 -8.44 10.19
C ASP A 109 -13.33 -7.57 11.14
N MET A 110 -13.11 -6.30 10.81
CA MET A 110 -12.39 -5.36 11.70
C MET A 110 -13.18 -5.01 12.97
N ASP A 111 -14.50 -4.89 12.91
CA ASP A 111 -15.32 -4.61 14.10
C ASP A 111 -15.35 -5.81 15.07
N ALA A 112 -15.11 -7.00 14.54
CA ALA A 112 -15.06 -8.26 15.31
C ALA A 112 -16.25 -8.45 16.28
N GLY A 113 -17.40 -7.83 15.98
CA GLY A 113 -18.61 -7.90 16.79
C GLY A 113 -18.62 -6.92 17.99
N GLU A 114 -17.72 -5.94 18.06
CA GLU A 114 -17.72 -4.91 19.11
C GLU A 114 -18.94 -3.97 19.02
N GLY A 115 -19.58 -3.90 17.84
CA GLY A 115 -20.76 -3.08 17.60
C GLY A 115 -20.46 -1.58 17.49
N PHE A 116 -19.20 -1.22 17.25
CA PHE A 116 -18.83 0.17 16.99
C PHE A 116 -19.40 0.63 15.64
N ILE A 117 -19.38 -0.25 14.64
CA ILE A 117 -20.07 -0.09 13.37
C ILE A 117 -21.16 -1.14 13.23
N LYS A 118 -22.13 -0.85 12.36
CA LYS A 118 -23.21 -1.78 12.03
C LYS A 118 -23.52 -1.66 10.55
N MET A 119 -23.51 -2.78 9.85
CA MET A 119 -23.93 -2.86 8.46
C MET A 119 -25.40 -2.37 8.36
N PRO A 120 -25.70 -1.37 7.53
CA PRO A 120 -27.07 -0.97 7.27
C PRO A 120 -27.89 -2.09 6.60
N SER A 121 -29.21 -1.94 6.62
CA SER A 121 -30.13 -2.91 5.99
C SER A 121 -30.19 -2.79 4.47
N VAL A 122 -29.56 -1.75 3.90
CA VAL A 122 -29.46 -1.49 2.47
C VAL A 122 -28.03 -1.74 2.01
N GLY A 123 -27.85 -1.98 0.70
CA GLY A 123 -26.55 -2.25 0.10
C GLY A 123 -26.16 -3.73 0.08
N ILE A 124 -25.03 -4.00 -0.50
CA ILE A 124 -24.52 -5.36 -0.74
C ILE A 124 -24.11 -5.99 0.59
N GLN A 125 -24.79 -7.06 0.98
CA GLN A 125 -24.42 -7.81 2.16
C GLN A 125 -23.14 -8.59 1.91
N PRO A 126 -22.15 -8.56 2.83
CA PRO A 126 -20.88 -9.23 2.62
C PRO A 126 -21.05 -10.75 2.59
N ASP A 127 -20.54 -11.41 1.54
CA ASP A 127 -20.48 -12.86 1.48
C ASP A 127 -19.16 -13.35 2.06
N THR A 128 -19.24 -14.20 3.07
CA THR A 128 -18.08 -14.77 3.76
C THR A 128 -17.19 -15.66 2.87
N LYS A 129 -17.70 -16.13 1.72
CA LYS A 129 -16.90 -16.87 0.74
C LYS A 129 -15.73 -16.05 0.21
N TYR A 130 -15.88 -14.72 0.16
CA TYR A 130 -14.88 -13.80 -0.35
C TYR A 130 -13.81 -13.38 0.67
N ARG A 131 -13.83 -13.95 1.88
CA ARG A 131 -12.84 -13.60 2.90
C ARG A 131 -11.41 -13.90 2.43
N GLY A 132 -10.56 -12.85 2.42
CA GLY A 132 -9.18 -12.94 1.95
C GLY A 132 -9.00 -12.87 0.43
N TRP A 133 -10.09 -12.66 -0.33
CA TRP A 133 -10.01 -12.47 -1.76
C TRP A 133 -9.73 -11.01 -2.11
N SER A 134 -9.04 -10.78 -3.23
CA SER A 134 -8.91 -9.45 -3.83
C SER A 134 -10.15 -9.07 -4.62
N VAL A 135 -10.36 -7.77 -4.84
CA VAL A 135 -11.48 -7.28 -5.68
C VAL A 135 -11.50 -7.95 -7.06
N LYS A 136 -10.32 -8.19 -7.66
CA LYS A 136 -10.23 -8.88 -8.96
C LYS A 136 -10.74 -10.32 -8.89
N GLN A 137 -10.39 -11.07 -7.85
CA GLN A 137 -10.86 -12.45 -7.68
C GLN A 137 -12.37 -12.51 -7.48
N ILE A 138 -12.92 -11.57 -6.70
CA ILE A 138 -14.36 -11.44 -6.50
C ILE A 138 -15.07 -11.13 -7.83
N PHE A 139 -14.53 -10.18 -8.60
CA PHE A 139 -15.06 -9.81 -9.91
C PHE A 139 -15.10 -11.00 -10.87
N GLU A 140 -14.01 -11.76 -10.95
CA GLU A 140 -13.92 -12.93 -11.81
C GLU A 140 -14.92 -14.03 -11.42
N ASP A 141 -15.11 -14.25 -10.12
CA ASP A 141 -16.08 -15.22 -9.61
C ASP A 141 -17.53 -14.82 -9.91
N LEU A 142 -17.88 -13.56 -9.64
CA LEU A 142 -19.20 -13.01 -9.95
C LEU A 142 -19.50 -13.07 -11.45
N LYS A 143 -18.49 -12.81 -12.28
CA LYS A 143 -18.62 -12.90 -13.75
C LYS A 143 -18.89 -14.33 -14.20
N GLN A 144 -18.18 -15.31 -13.62
CA GLN A 144 -18.42 -16.73 -13.91
C GLN A 144 -19.80 -17.19 -13.48
N GLU A 145 -20.29 -16.74 -12.32
CA GLU A 145 -21.65 -17.02 -11.85
C GLU A 145 -22.70 -16.45 -12.81
N GLN A 146 -22.48 -15.24 -13.31
CA GLN A 146 -23.37 -14.58 -14.27
C GLN A 146 -23.39 -15.33 -15.62
N GLU A 147 -22.22 -15.74 -16.14
CA GLU A 147 -22.07 -16.52 -17.39
C GLU A 147 -22.65 -17.93 -17.28
N ALA A 148 -22.55 -18.57 -16.11
CA ALA A 148 -23.10 -19.89 -15.87
C ALA A 148 -24.64 -19.92 -15.78
N GLY A 149 -25.29 -18.78 -15.95
CA GLY A 149 -26.75 -18.66 -15.85
C GLY A 149 -27.28 -18.87 -14.42
N GLY A 150 -26.38 -18.86 -13.45
CA GLY A 150 -26.68 -18.97 -12.03
C GLY A 150 -27.14 -17.68 -11.39
N GLY A 151 -27.34 -16.64 -12.16
CA GLY A 151 -27.95 -15.40 -11.72
C GLY A 151 -29.34 -15.66 -11.19
N ASN A 152 -29.46 -16.01 -9.93
CA ASN A 152 -30.73 -16.05 -9.21
C ASN A 152 -31.18 -14.60 -8.97
N GLY A 153 -31.31 -13.88 -10.08
CA GLY A 153 -31.92 -12.54 -10.16
C GLY A 153 -33.45 -12.67 -10.07
N ASN A 154 -33.94 -13.39 -9.09
CA ASN A 154 -35.34 -13.37 -8.71
C ASN A 154 -35.47 -12.62 -7.37
N GLY A 155 -34.99 -11.38 -7.36
CA GLY A 155 -35.31 -10.35 -6.41
C GLY A 155 -36.07 -9.27 -7.11
N ASP A 156 -37.40 -9.39 -7.18
CA ASP A 156 -38.31 -8.23 -7.27
C ASP A 156 -38.07 -7.40 -5.98
N GLY A 157 -36.99 -6.64 -5.97
CA GLY A 157 -36.65 -5.79 -4.86
C GLY A 157 -35.53 -4.85 -5.23
N ASP A 158 -35.74 -3.56 -5.01
CA ASP A 158 -34.79 -2.44 -5.01
C ASP A 158 -33.50 -2.67 -4.19
N GLY A 159 -32.96 -3.89 -4.09
CA GLY A 159 -32.03 -4.33 -3.05
C GLY A 159 -30.61 -4.69 -3.48
N GLU A 160 -30.29 -4.72 -4.79
CA GLU A 160 -28.93 -5.08 -5.26
C GLU A 160 -28.12 -3.91 -5.82
N GLN A 161 -28.60 -2.69 -5.65
CA GLN A 161 -27.74 -1.52 -5.86
C GLN A 161 -26.83 -1.36 -4.65
N GLY A 162 -25.52 -1.24 -4.87
CA GLY A 162 -24.55 -0.90 -3.83
C GLY A 162 -24.96 0.36 -3.06
N PHE A 163 -24.30 0.61 -1.92
CA PHE A 163 -24.59 1.83 -1.14
C PHE A 163 -24.32 3.09 -1.90
N ASP A 164 -23.44 3.03 -2.90
CA ASP A 164 -22.91 4.17 -3.59
C ASP A 164 -22.75 3.89 -5.09
N GLU A 165 -23.06 4.89 -5.84
CA GLU A 165 -22.60 5.01 -7.21
C GLU A 165 -21.26 5.73 -7.15
N HIS A 166 -20.15 4.99 -7.14
CA HIS A 166 -18.83 5.60 -7.20
C HIS A 166 -18.70 6.50 -8.43
N ASP A 167 -18.16 7.69 -8.23
CA ASP A 167 -17.92 8.64 -9.33
C ASP A 167 -16.63 8.28 -10.07
N TRP A 168 -16.69 7.18 -10.83
CA TRP A 168 -15.57 6.69 -11.65
C TRP A 168 -15.18 7.68 -12.74
N GLN A 169 -16.12 8.49 -13.24
CA GLN A 169 -15.84 9.45 -14.30
C GLN A 169 -14.92 10.58 -13.83
N ASN A 170 -15.03 10.97 -12.57
CA ASN A 170 -14.18 11.97 -11.93
C ASN A 170 -13.11 11.36 -11.01
N ALA A 171 -12.90 10.05 -11.07
CA ALA A 171 -11.91 9.34 -10.26
C ALA A 171 -10.48 9.72 -10.64
N THR A 172 -10.25 10.08 -11.89
CA THR A 172 -8.96 10.54 -12.38
C THR A 172 -9.04 12.02 -12.76
N THR A 173 -8.05 12.80 -12.36
CA THR A 173 -7.97 14.23 -12.71
C THR A 173 -7.49 14.47 -14.14
N GLY A 174 -7.04 13.41 -14.82
CA GLY A 174 -6.39 13.50 -16.13
C GLY A 174 -4.95 14.06 -16.08
N ASP A 175 -4.51 14.54 -14.91
CA ASP A 175 -3.16 15.01 -14.70
C ASP A 175 -2.36 14.00 -13.85
N PRO A 176 -1.36 13.31 -14.45
CA PRO A 176 -0.57 12.30 -13.75
C PRO A 176 0.18 12.83 -12.51
N ALA A 177 0.55 14.11 -12.51
CA ALA A 177 1.26 14.71 -11.37
C ALA A 177 0.33 14.82 -10.15
N THR A 178 -0.88 15.34 -10.36
CA THR A 178 -1.91 15.44 -9.32
C THR A 178 -2.33 14.07 -8.80
N GLU A 179 -2.47 13.06 -9.67
CA GLU A 179 -2.78 11.69 -9.26
C GLU A 179 -1.68 11.08 -8.39
N LYS A 180 -0.43 11.31 -8.74
CA LYS A 180 0.72 10.86 -7.94
C LYS A 180 0.77 11.57 -6.58
N GLU A 181 0.46 12.86 -6.54
CA GLU A 181 0.42 13.63 -5.29
C GLU A 181 -0.68 13.10 -4.36
N ARG A 182 -1.91 12.91 -4.86
CA ARG A 182 -3.02 12.30 -4.11
C ARG A 182 -2.67 10.91 -3.58
N ALA A 183 -2.06 10.07 -4.42
CA ALA A 183 -1.61 8.74 -4.03
C ALA A 183 -0.59 8.78 -2.88
N ASN A 184 0.37 9.71 -2.96
CA ASN A 184 1.38 9.90 -1.91
C ASN A 184 0.74 10.41 -0.61
N GLU A 185 -0.24 11.30 -0.70
CA GLU A 185 -0.95 11.84 0.47
C GLU A 185 -1.77 10.74 1.16
N ILE A 186 -2.48 9.91 0.41
CA ILE A 186 -3.19 8.74 0.95
C ILE A 186 -2.20 7.78 1.64
N GLN A 187 -1.06 7.49 1.03
CA GLN A 187 -0.05 6.63 1.65
C GLN A 187 0.51 7.22 2.95
N ARG A 188 0.76 8.52 2.99
CA ARG A 188 1.19 9.22 4.22
C ARG A 188 0.10 9.13 5.29
N ALA A 189 -1.16 9.35 4.92
CA ALA A 189 -2.30 9.25 5.82
C ALA A 189 -2.44 7.84 6.43
N ILE A 190 -2.26 6.79 5.62
CA ILE A 190 -2.26 5.38 6.08
C ILE A 190 -1.14 5.14 7.10
N ARG A 191 0.10 5.55 6.79
CA ARG A 191 1.24 5.38 7.70
C ARG A 191 1.03 6.12 9.02
N GLN A 192 0.55 7.36 8.96
CA GLN A 192 0.26 8.16 10.16
C GLN A 192 -0.87 7.52 10.98
N GLY A 193 -1.92 7.05 10.33
CA GLY A 193 -3.02 6.35 10.98
C GLY A 193 -2.57 5.10 11.75
N GLU A 194 -1.70 4.31 11.16
CA GLU A 194 -1.15 3.12 11.80
C GLU A 194 -0.26 3.48 13.02
N ILE A 195 0.54 4.53 12.92
CA ILE A 195 1.32 5.04 14.06
C ILE A 195 0.39 5.48 15.21
N VAL A 196 -0.71 6.18 14.89
CA VAL A 196 -1.71 6.59 15.92
C VAL A 196 -2.34 5.37 16.56
N ARG A 197 -2.78 4.37 15.77
CA ARG A 197 -3.35 3.12 16.26
C ARG A 197 -2.41 2.41 17.23
N ARG A 198 -1.14 2.24 16.86
CA ARG A 198 -0.11 1.60 17.71
C ARG A 198 0.09 2.36 19.03
N LYS A 199 0.05 3.69 19.00
CA LYS A 199 0.15 4.51 20.21
C LYS A 199 -1.07 4.37 21.10
N MET A 200 -2.26 4.27 20.53
CA MET A 200 -3.51 4.10 21.30
C MET A 200 -3.63 2.69 21.87
N ALA A 201 -3.16 1.67 21.17
CA ALA A 201 -3.18 0.28 21.63
C ALA A 201 -2.24 0.02 22.83
N GLY A 202 -1.27 0.89 23.09
CA GLY A 202 -0.35 0.80 24.23
C GLY A 202 0.78 -0.23 24.04
N LYS A 203 1.74 -0.24 24.99
CA LYS A 203 2.85 -1.21 25.03
C LYS A 203 2.32 -2.58 25.42
N GLY A 204 1.95 -3.40 24.47
CA GLY A 204 1.44 -4.76 24.73
C GLY A 204 0.45 -5.26 23.70
N ALA A 205 -0.02 -4.41 22.81
CA ALA A 205 -0.65 -4.88 21.60
C ALA A 205 0.45 -5.49 20.73
N GLY A 206 0.54 -6.83 20.74
CA GLY A 206 1.47 -7.55 19.88
C GLY A 206 1.34 -7.09 18.43
N ASP A 207 2.34 -7.39 17.63
CA ASP A 207 2.41 -7.20 16.18
C ASP A 207 1.28 -7.95 15.43
N ALA A 208 0.03 -7.73 15.83
CA ALA A 208 -1.09 -8.06 14.99
C ALA A 208 -0.99 -7.16 13.75
N ASP A 209 -0.96 -7.75 12.59
CA ASP A 209 -1.00 -7.06 11.30
C ASP A 209 -1.97 -5.88 11.41
N GLY A 210 -1.45 -4.66 11.18
CA GLY A 210 -2.26 -3.45 11.33
C GLY A 210 -3.43 -3.48 10.37
N VAL A 211 -4.41 -2.60 10.59
CA VAL A 211 -5.59 -2.44 9.71
C VAL A 211 -5.20 -2.34 8.23
N PHE A 212 -4.04 -1.77 7.96
CA PHE A 212 -3.47 -1.61 6.63
C PHE A 212 -2.25 -2.51 6.37
N GLY A 213 -2.13 -3.65 7.06
CA GLY A 213 -0.99 -4.55 6.91
C GLY A 213 -0.66 -4.84 5.45
N ASP A 214 -1.67 -5.21 4.66
CA ASP A 214 -1.52 -5.52 3.23
C ASP A 214 -1.10 -4.32 2.37
N LEU A 215 -1.51 -3.10 2.74
CA LEU A 215 -1.16 -1.87 2.01
C LEU A 215 0.23 -1.35 2.39
N LEU A 216 0.69 -1.66 3.61
CA LEU A 216 1.99 -1.22 4.12
C LEU A 216 3.10 -2.22 3.84
N GLN A 217 2.75 -3.49 3.62
CA GLN A 217 3.73 -4.48 3.17
C GLN A 217 4.13 -4.19 1.71
N PRO A 218 5.41 -4.09 1.41
CA PRO A 218 5.85 -3.92 0.04
C PRO A 218 5.45 -5.15 -0.77
N LYS A 219 4.57 -5.00 -1.76
CA LYS A 219 4.15 -6.06 -2.70
C LYS A 219 5.32 -6.60 -3.53
N ILE A 220 6.39 -5.85 -3.59
CA ILE A 220 7.64 -6.23 -4.25
C ILE A 220 8.67 -6.48 -3.15
N ASP A 221 9.25 -7.66 -3.14
CA ASP A 221 10.43 -7.93 -2.32
C ASP A 221 11.60 -7.09 -2.86
N TRP A 222 11.72 -5.87 -2.33
CA TRP A 222 12.76 -4.93 -2.72
C TRP A 222 14.16 -5.53 -2.59
N LYS A 223 14.34 -6.48 -1.67
CA LYS A 223 15.62 -7.18 -1.46
C LYS A 223 15.96 -8.04 -2.67
N LYS A 224 14.97 -8.74 -3.20
CA LYS A 224 15.11 -9.55 -4.42
C LYS A 224 15.39 -8.66 -5.63
N VAL A 225 14.61 -7.59 -5.80
CA VAL A 225 14.80 -6.64 -6.91
C VAL A 225 16.15 -5.94 -6.83
N LEU A 226 16.55 -5.49 -5.64
CA LEU A 226 17.86 -4.87 -5.43
C LEU A 226 18.99 -5.86 -5.72
N ARG A 227 18.87 -7.10 -5.25
CA ARG A 227 19.85 -8.16 -5.54
C ARG A 227 19.94 -8.44 -7.04
N GLU A 228 18.81 -8.59 -7.72
CA GLU A 228 18.78 -8.80 -9.18
C GLU A 228 19.40 -7.61 -9.91
N PHE A 229 19.05 -6.38 -9.56
CA PHE A 229 19.62 -5.15 -10.13
C PHE A 229 21.14 -5.07 -9.92
N ILE A 230 21.62 -5.29 -8.70
CA ILE A 230 23.05 -5.25 -8.39
C ILE A 230 23.77 -6.40 -9.15
N THR A 231 23.21 -7.61 -9.12
CA THR A 231 23.81 -8.74 -9.84
C THR A 231 23.87 -8.49 -11.35
N GLU A 232 22.83 -7.91 -11.94
CA GLU A 232 22.78 -7.58 -13.37
C GLU A 232 23.72 -6.43 -13.72
N THR A 233 23.79 -5.40 -12.89
CA THR A 233 24.65 -4.22 -13.09
C THR A 233 26.11 -4.55 -12.83
N CYS A 234 26.40 -5.40 -11.83
CA CYS A 234 27.77 -5.78 -11.45
C CYS A 234 28.28 -6.99 -12.23
N ALA A 235 27.41 -7.79 -12.85
CA ALA A 235 27.80 -8.86 -13.76
C ALA A 235 28.25 -8.32 -15.11
N GLY A 236 29.10 -7.28 -15.11
CA GLY A 236 29.66 -6.70 -16.32
C GLY A 236 30.07 -7.79 -17.31
N ARG A 237 29.53 -7.73 -18.51
CA ARG A 237 29.88 -8.60 -19.65
C ARG A 237 30.71 -7.82 -20.67
N ASP A 238 31.69 -7.10 -20.15
CA ASP A 238 32.36 -6.05 -20.89
C ASP A 238 33.57 -6.59 -21.70
N GLU A 239 34.11 -7.76 -21.32
CA GLU A 239 35.27 -8.36 -22.02
C GLU A 239 34.97 -9.77 -22.51
N SER A 240 35.36 -10.08 -23.73
CA SER A 240 35.35 -11.45 -24.25
C SER A 240 36.61 -12.21 -23.81
N SER A 241 36.44 -13.37 -23.17
CA SER A 241 37.53 -14.19 -22.69
C SER A 241 37.49 -15.59 -23.29
N TRP A 242 38.65 -16.03 -23.80
CA TRP A 242 38.86 -17.39 -24.30
C TRP A 242 39.22 -18.40 -23.21
N ARG A 243 39.38 -17.95 -21.95
CA ARG A 243 39.74 -18.81 -20.82
C ARG A 243 38.64 -19.83 -20.45
N LYS A 244 37.37 -19.46 -20.69
CA LYS A 244 36.24 -20.35 -20.53
C LYS A 244 35.41 -20.30 -21.81
N PRO A 245 35.30 -21.38 -22.57
CA PRO A 245 34.47 -21.39 -23.76
C PRO A 245 32.98 -21.27 -23.40
N ASN A 246 32.22 -20.64 -24.27
CA ASN A 246 30.79 -20.51 -24.11
C ASN A 246 30.12 -21.89 -24.25
N ARG A 247 29.65 -22.45 -23.14
CA ARG A 247 29.04 -23.80 -23.07
C ARG A 247 27.88 -23.99 -24.03
N ARG A 248 27.20 -22.91 -24.42
CA ARG A 248 26.02 -22.97 -25.30
C ARG A 248 26.42 -23.36 -26.75
N PHE A 249 27.62 -23.04 -27.14
CA PHE A 249 28.12 -23.32 -28.50
C PHE A 249 29.03 -24.56 -28.58
N LEU A 250 29.51 -25.05 -27.43
CA LEU A 250 30.29 -26.27 -27.37
C LEU A 250 29.54 -27.52 -27.88
N SER A 251 28.23 -27.55 -27.70
CA SER A 251 27.37 -28.62 -28.21
C SER A 251 27.27 -28.66 -29.75
N TYR A 252 27.69 -27.60 -30.41
CA TYR A 252 27.73 -27.47 -31.89
C TYR A 252 29.16 -27.53 -32.46
N ASP A 253 30.11 -27.97 -31.64
CA ASP A 253 31.55 -27.97 -31.99
C ASP A 253 32.11 -26.59 -32.36
N VAL A 254 31.45 -25.52 -31.91
CA VAL A 254 31.89 -24.15 -32.13
C VAL A 254 32.55 -23.61 -30.88
N TYR A 255 33.84 -23.33 -30.96
CA TYR A 255 34.60 -22.72 -29.87
C TYR A 255 34.43 -21.20 -29.88
N MET A 256 33.59 -20.68 -28.99
CA MET A 256 33.32 -19.24 -28.87
C MET A 256 33.76 -18.73 -27.49
N PRO A 257 34.27 -17.47 -27.41
CA PRO A 257 34.62 -16.88 -26.15
C PRO A 257 33.38 -16.68 -25.28
N SER A 258 33.50 -16.79 -23.96
CA SER A 258 32.48 -16.32 -23.04
C SER A 258 32.72 -14.86 -22.70
N MET A 259 31.64 -14.12 -22.48
CA MET A 259 31.73 -12.79 -21.89
C MET A 259 32.08 -12.95 -20.41
N VAL A 260 33.14 -12.29 -19.97
CA VAL A 260 33.59 -12.23 -18.57
C VAL A 260 33.42 -10.78 -18.13
N GLY A 261 32.73 -10.57 -17.04
CA GLY A 261 32.62 -9.22 -16.45
C GLY A 261 33.85 -8.90 -15.64
N THR A 262 34.30 -7.67 -15.70
CA THR A 262 35.16 -7.09 -14.68
C THR A 262 34.34 -7.02 -13.38
N THR A 263 34.93 -7.48 -12.30
CA THR A 263 34.35 -7.32 -10.94
C THR A 263 34.08 -5.85 -10.68
N MET A 264 32.93 -5.54 -10.06
CA MET A 264 32.65 -4.18 -9.60
C MET A 264 33.79 -3.69 -8.75
N THR A 265 34.40 -2.56 -9.15
CA THR A 265 35.61 -2.08 -8.49
C THR A 265 35.27 -1.45 -7.14
N GLU A 266 34.20 -0.63 -7.10
CA GLU A 266 33.81 0.12 -5.90
C GLU A 266 32.28 0.14 -5.76
N LEU A 267 31.79 -0.09 -4.55
CA LEU A 267 30.37 0.01 -4.17
C LEU A 267 30.22 1.12 -3.13
N VAL A 268 29.34 2.08 -3.40
CA VAL A 268 29.01 3.15 -2.46
C VAL A 268 27.63 2.89 -1.86
N ILE A 269 27.55 2.89 -0.54
CA ILE A 269 26.31 2.67 0.21
C ILE A 269 26.06 3.88 1.10
N GLY A 270 24.96 4.61 0.84
CA GLY A 270 24.49 5.68 1.71
C GLY A 270 23.59 5.12 2.82
N PHE A 271 23.94 5.41 4.06
CA PHE A 271 23.23 4.97 5.24
C PHE A 271 22.51 6.14 5.91
N ASP A 272 21.18 6.12 5.89
CA ASP A 272 20.37 7.10 6.61
C ASP A 272 20.49 6.86 8.12
N THR A 273 21.13 7.80 8.82
CA THR A 273 21.30 7.78 10.26
C THR A 273 20.47 8.88 10.94
N SER A 274 19.42 9.37 10.29
CA SER A 274 18.47 10.29 10.92
C SER A 274 17.84 9.70 12.18
N GLY A 275 17.36 10.56 13.08
CA GLY A 275 16.86 10.15 14.39
C GLY A 275 15.70 9.15 14.35
N SER A 276 14.95 9.08 13.25
CA SER A 276 13.87 8.09 13.05
C SER A 276 14.38 6.70 12.65
N CYS A 277 15.56 6.62 12.03
CA CYS A 277 16.17 5.38 11.54
C CYS A 277 17.26 4.85 12.49
N PHE A 278 17.80 5.74 13.35
CA PHE A 278 18.94 5.42 14.21
C PHE A 278 18.53 4.61 15.44
N GLY A 279 19.00 3.37 15.55
CA GLY A 279 18.87 2.55 16.77
C GLY A 279 17.65 1.61 16.82
N GLY A 280 16.94 1.38 15.72
CA GLY A 280 15.83 0.43 15.64
C GLY A 280 16.20 -0.95 15.07
N ASP A 281 15.30 -1.91 15.19
CA ASP A 281 15.40 -3.25 14.56
C ASP A 281 15.54 -3.15 13.03
N GLU A 282 15.04 -2.07 12.43
CA GLU A 282 15.12 -1.77 11.00
C GLU A 282 16.59 -1.59 10.55
N MET A 283 17.43 -0.94 11.37
CA MET A 283 18.85 -0.79 11.08
C MET A 283 19.56 -2.15 11.05
N THR A 284 19.27 -3.01 12.01
CA THR A 284 19.86 -4.36 12.08
C THR A 284 19.46 -5.20 10.86
N ALA A 285 18.20 -5.14 10.45
CA ALA A 285 17.70 -5.83 9.26
C ALA A 285 18.34 -5.29 7.98
N PHE A 286 18.50 -3.97 7.86
CA PHE A 286 19.13 -3.32 6.70
C PHE A 286 20.61 -3.72 6.58
N VAL A 287 21.36 -3.62 7.66
CA VAL A 287 22.77 -4.00 7.71
C VAL A 287 22.99 -5.48 7.37
N SER A 288 22.12 -6.36 7.87
CA SER A 288 22.18 -7.79 7.54
C SER A 288 21.94 -8.07 6.04
N ASN A 289 21.00 -7.34 5.40
CA ASN A 289 20.74 -7.47 3.98
C ASN A 289 21.92 -6.95 3.13
N ILE A 290 22.51 -5.81 3.51
CA ILE A 290 23.71 -5.27 2.84
C ILE A 290 24.87 -6.25 2.90
N LYS A 291 25.10 -6.88 4.05
CA LYS A 291 26.14 -7.91 4.19
C LYS A 291 25.96 -9.00 3.13
N THR A 292 24.76 -9.53 2.99
CA THR A 292 24.46 -10.57 2.01
C THR A 292 24.72 -10.10 0.56
N ILE A 293 24.35 -8.86 0.24
CA ILE A 293 24.57 -8.28 -1.09
C ILE A 293 26.08 -8.12 -1.36
N ILE A 294 26.85 -7.62 -0.38
CA ILE A 294 28.30 -7.44 -0.55
C ILE A 294 29.01 -8.78 -0.70
N GLU A 295 28.58 -9.82 0.03
CA GLU A 295 29.12 -11.18 -0.11
C GLU A 295 28.82 -11.78 -1.48
N ASP A 296 27.65 -11.51 -2.04
CA ASP A 296 27.26 -11.98 -3.38
C ASP A 296 27.99 -11.25 -4.53
N VAL A 297 28.17 -9.93 -4.39
CA VAL A 297 28.77 -9.07 -5.44
C VAL A 297 30.28 -9.06 -5.35
N ASN A 298 30.83 -9.24 -4.18
CA ASN A 298 32.25 -9.29 -3.87
C ASN A 298 33.07 -8.12 -4.48
N PRO A 299 32.73 -6.85 -4.16
CA PRO A 299 33.40 -5.68 -4.69
C PRO A 299 34.82 -5.54 -4.16
N THR A 300 35.68 -4.83 -4.90
CA THR A 300 37.05 -4.55 -4.46
C THR A 300 37.09 -3.59 -3.28
N LYS A 301 36.19 -2.61 -3.26
CA LYS A 301 36.03 -1.65 -2.16
C LYS A 301 34.56 -1.37 -1.90
N VAL A 302 34.23 -1.16 -0.63
CA VAL A 302 32.90 -0.72 -0.18
C VAL A 302 33.06 0.57 0.59
N HIS A 303 32.40 1.62 0.11
CA HIS A 303 32.29 2.90 0.78
C HIS A 303 30.95 2.96 1.50
N VAL A 304 30.97 3.15 2.81
CA VAL A 304 29.77 3.34 3.63
C VAL A 304 29.75 4.78 4.11
N ILE A 305 28.73 5.53 3.67
CA ILE A 305 28.54 6.94 4.01
C ILE A 305 27.35 7.03 4.95
N TYR A 306 27.59 7.56 6.16
CA TYR A 306 26.53 7.83 7.13
C TYR A 306 26.08 9.28 6.96
N TRP A 307 24.79 9.51 6.83
CA TRP A 307 24.24 10.83 6.57
C TRP A 307 22.92 11.07 7.34
N ASP A 308 22.67 12.32 7.65
CA ASP A 308 21.39 12.82 8.19
C ASP A 308 21.04 14.15 7.53
N THR A 309 21.35 15.31 8.10
CA THR A 309 21.31 16.63 7.47
C THR A 309 22.67 17.01 6.86
N GLU A 310 23.69 16.23 7.15
CA GLU A 310 25.05 16.38 6.61
C GLU A 310 25.73 14.99 6.57
N VAL A 311 26.86 14.86 5.90
CA VAL A 311 27.65 13.65 5.92
C VAL A 311 28.29 13.47 7.31
N ALA A 312 27.66 12.64 8.13
CA ALA A 312 28.10 12.40 9.51
C ALA A 312 29.34 11.49 9.62
N GLY A 313 29.62 10.70 8.59
CA GLY A 313 30.78 9.81 8.56
C GLY A 313 30.95 9.05 7.26
N HIS A 314 32.19 8.64 6.98
CA HIS A 314 32.54 7.82 5.81
C HIS A 314 33.52 6.72 6.26
N GLN A 315 33.22 5.49 5.93
CA GLN A 315 34.10 4.33 6.16
C GLN A 315 34.36 3.62 4.84
N VAL A 316 35.57 3.11 4.67
CA VAL A 316 36.00 2.36 3.50
C VAL A 316 36.45 0.98 3.93
N PHE A 317 35.90 -0.05 3.31
CA PHE A 317 36.28 -1.43 3.54
C PHE A 317 36.89 -2.01 2.25
N GLU A 318 38.05 -2.62 2.36
CA GLU A 318 38.66 -3.30 1.23
C GLU A 318 38.13 -4.73 1.08
N HIS A 319 38.43 -5.34 -0.06
CA HIS A 319 37.99 -6.69 -0.43
C HIS A 319 38.11 -7.69 0.73
N GLY A 320 37.01 -8.33 1.09
CA GLY A 320 36.95 -9.33 2.17
C GLY A 320 37.04 -8.78 3.59
N GLN A 321 37.15 -7.46 3.79
CA GLN A 321 37.27 -6.84 5.12
C GLN A 321 35.94 -6.29 5.64
N PHE A 322 34.87 -6.37 4.86
CA PHE A 322 33.57 -5.87 5.30
C PHE A 322 33.02 -6.73 6.44
N ALA A 323 33.01 -6.18 7.64
CA ALA A 323 32.36 -6.79 8.78
C ALA A 323 31.34 -5.80 9.38
N VAL A 324 30.11 -6.28 9.56
CA VAL A 324 29.04 -5.49 10.17
C VAL A 324 29.40 -4.95 11.54
N ALA A 325 30.21 -5.72 12.29
CA ALA A 325 30.68 -5.33 13.63
C ALA A 325 31.61 -4.10 13.60
N ASP A 326 32.26 -3.82 12.48
CA ASP A 326 33.18 -2.70 12.32
C ASP A 326 32.51 -1.41 11.84
N MET A 327 31.20 -1.48 11.50
CA MET A 327 30.41 -0.31 11.16
C MET A 327 30.22 0.59 12.39
N LYS A 328 30.52 1.87 12.21
CA LYS A 328 30.37 2.89 13.28
C LYS A 328 29.42 3.99 12.82
N PRO A 329 28.12 3.71 12.78
CA PRO A 329 27.17 4.70 12.37
C PRO A 329 27.20 5.93 13.27
N LYS A 330 27.17 7.10 12.67
CA LYS A 330 27.11 8.39 13.33
C LYS A 330 25.97 9.18 12.72
N GLY A 331 25.23 9.93 13.52
CA GLY A 331 24.11 10.75 13.10
C GLY A 331 23.12 10.94 14.23
N GLY A 332 21.87 11.20 13.93
CA GLY A 332 20.78 11.44 14.90
C GLY A 332 20.04 12.75 14.63
N GLY A 333 20.38 13.44 13.55
CA GLY A 333 19.73 14.69 13.09
C GLY A 333 18.46 14.49 12.31
N GLY A 334 18.13 15.46 11.47
CA GLY A 334 17.03 15.40 10.50
C GLY A 334 17.38 14.52 9.29
N THR A 335 16.65 14.69 8.18
CA THR A 335 16.87 13.89 6.96
C THR A 335 16.95 14.82 5.76
N ASP A 336 18.13 14.92 5.13
CA ASP A 336 18.34 15.58 3.85
C ASP A 336 19.21 14.69 2.93
N GLY A 337 18.56 14.01 2.00
CA GLY A 337 19.23 13.08 1.08
C GLY A 337 20.03 13.75 -0.03
N ALA A 338 19.90 15.08 -0.24
CA ALA A 338 20.65 15.78 -1.27
C ALA A 338 22.16 15.82 -0.96
N VAL A 339 22.50 15.79 0.31
CA VAL A 339 23.88 15.83 0.83
C VAL A 339 24.75 14.66 0.34
N LEU A 340 24.14 13.53 -0.06
CA LEU A 340 24.88 12.39 -0.63
C LEU A 340 25.40 12.63 -2.04
N PHE A 341 24.87 13.63 -2.74
CA PHE A 341 25.16 13.89 -4.15
C PHE A 341 25.92 15.20 -4.37
N GLU A 342 26.23 15.94 -3.30
CA GLU A 342 27.11 17.10 -3.27
C GLU A 342 28.56 16.68 -2.95
#